data_7d6e858cce6761c6b4183df0d38ceb99
#
_entry.id   7d6e858cce6761c6b4183df0d38ceb99
#
_cell.length_a   1.000
_cell.length_b   1.000
_cell.length_c   1.000
_cell.angle_alpha   90.00
_cell.angle_beta   90.00
_cell.angle_gamma   90.00
#
_symmetry.space_group_name_H-M   'P 1'
#
loop_
_entity.id
_entity.type
_entity.pdbx_description
1 polymer ?
#
loop_
_entity_poly.entity_id
_entity_poly.type
_entity_poly.pdbx_seq_one_letter_code
_entity_poly.pdbx_strand_id
1 'polypeptide(L)'
;MLVMLKILQARLQQYMNRELPDVQAGFRKGRGTRDILPTSAGSSKKQESSRKNIYFCFIVYAKAFDYVDHNKLWKILKEMGIPDHLTCFSRNLYAGQEATVRTGHGTTDWFQIGKVVCQGCILSPCLLNLYADYIMRNAGLEEAQAGIKIAGRNINNLRYADDTTLMAESEEELKSLLMKVKEASEKVGSNLNIQKTKIMASGPIASW
;
A
#
# COMPACT_ATOMS: atom_id res chain seq x y z
N MET A 1 -13.45 0.90 25.66
CA MET A 1 -12.87 1.38 24.40
C MET A 1 -12.14 0.29 23.60
N LEU A 2 -11.21 -0.46 24.17
CA LEU A 2 -10.43 -1.50 23.44
C LEU A 2 -11.29 -2.59 22.78
N VAL A 3 -12.35 -3.06 23.47
CA VAL A 3 -13.26 -4.11 22.94
C VAL A 3 -13.97 -3.61 21.68
N MET A 4 -14.47 -2.38 21.69
CA MET A 4 -15.14 -1.77 20.53
C MET A 4 -14.19 -1.64 19.33
N LEU A 5 -12.95 -1.23 19.57
CA LEU A 5 -11.92 -1.15 18.52
C LEU A 5 -11.62 -2.51 17.90
N LYS A 6 -11.54 -3.59 18.72
CA LYS A 6 -11.34 -4.96 18.22
C LYS A 6 -12.53 -5.46 17.39
N ILE A 7 -13.76 -5.14 17.79
CA ILE A 7 -14.96 -5.50 17.01
C ILE A 7 -14.94 -4.78 15.65
N LEU A 8 -14.64 -3.48 15.66
CA LEU A 8 -14.55 -2.67 14.44
C LEU A 8 -13.43 -3.17 13.53
N GLN A 9 -12.26 -3.47 14.10
CA GLN A 9 -11.15 -4.09 13.37
C GLN A 9 -11.58 -5.41 12.71
N ALA A 10 -12.19 -6.31 13.46
CA ALA A 10 -12.60 -7.62 12.93
C ALA A 10 -13.59 -7.48 11.76
N ARG A 11 -14.50 -6.50 11.81
CA ARG A 11 -15.42 -6.20 10.72
C ARG A 11 -14.72 -5.60 9.51
N LEU A 12 -13.86 -4.61 9.70
CA LEU A 12 -13.07 -4.01 8.61
C LEU A 12 -12.13 -5.04 7.96
N GLN A 13 -11.57 -5.96 8.77
CA GLN A 13 -10.72 -7.04 8.29
C GLN A 13 -11.43 -7.96 7.28
N GLN A 14 -12.73 -8.21 7.44
CA GLN A 14 -13.51 -9.00 6.48
C GLN A 14 -13.55 -8.34 5.11
N TYR A 15 -13.79 -7.02 5.08
CA TYR A 15 -13.76 -6.24 3.84
C TYR A 15 -12.35 -6.18 3.25
N MET A 16 -11.36 -5.92 4.08
CA MET A 16 -9.96 -5.90 3.66
C MET A 16 -9.56 -7.24 3.01
N ASN A 17 -9.93 -8.38 3.60
CA ASN A 17 -9.61 -9.70 3.05
C ASN A 17 -10.31 -9.98 1.71
N ARG A 18 -11.48 -9.40 1.48
CA ARG A 18 -12.23 -9.53 0.23
C ARG A 18 -11.71 -8.59 -0.85
N GLU A 19 -11.42 -7.35 -0.50
CA GLU A 19 -11.09 -6.28 -1.44
C GLU A 19 -9.61 -6.26 -1.84
N LEU A 20 -8.70 -6.62 -0.92
CA LEU A 20 -7.27 -6.55 -1.21
C LEU A 20 -6.81 -7.69 -2.11
N PRO A 21 -6.06 -7.38 -3.19
CA PRO A 21 -5.49 -8.38 -4.07
C PRO A 21 -4.40 -9.21 -3.36
N ASP A 22 -4.04 -10.34 -3.95
CA ASP A 22 -3.03 -11.26 -3.40
C ASP A 22 -1.63 -10.65 -3.34
N VAL A 23 -1.35 -9.65 -4.16
CA VAL A 23 -0.06 -8.93 -4.20
C VAL A 23 0.17 -8.06 -2.95
N GLN A 24 -0.86 -7.79 -2.12
CA GLN A 24 -0.70 -7.13 -0.82
C GLN A 24 -0.66 -8.15 0.31
N ALA A 25 0.49 -8.27 0.97
CA ALA A 25 0.67 -9.19 2.10
C ALA A 25 0.77 -8.48 3.47
N GLY A 26 1.09 -7.20 3.50
CA GLY A 26 1.28 -6.45 4.74
C GLY A 26 0.01 -6.40 5.60
N PHE A 27 0.17 -6.60 6.91
CA PHE A 27 -0.90 -6.57 7.91
C PHE A 27 -2.06 -7.55 7.67
N ARG A 28 -1.84 -8.61 6.88
CA ARG A 28 -2.81 -9.69 6.66
C ARG A 28 -2.42 -10.92 7.45
N LYS A 29 -3.38 -11.46 8.21
CA LYS A 29 -3.16 -12.68 9.02
C LYS A 29 -2.80 -13.87 8.13
N GLY A 30 -1.72 -14.55 8.47
CA GLY A 30 -1.25 -15.73 7.73
C GLY A 30 -0.58 -15.44 6.40
N ARG A 31 -0.29 -14.15 6.11
CA ARG A 31 0.46 -13.74 4.92
C ARG A 31 1.78 -13.08 5.32
N GLY A 32 2.84 -13.49 4.65
CA GLY A 32 4.17 -12.91 4.80
C GLY A 32 4.77 -12.51 3.45
N THR A 33 5.97 -11.97 3.45
CA THR A 33 6.67 -11.57 2.24
C THR A 33 6.90 -12.71 1.25
N ARG A 34 6.97 -13.96 1.73
CA ARG A 34 7.12 -15.15 0.88
C ARG A 34 5.86 -15.50 0.09
N ASP A 35 4.68 -15.10 0.59
CA ASP A 35 3.40 -15.45 -0.01
C ASP A 35 2.99 -14.49 -1.15
N ILE A 36 3.76 -13.41 -1.34
CA ILE A 36 3.51 -12.42 -2.39
C ILE A 36 3.89 -12.97 -3.76
N LEU A 37 4.95 -13.76 -3.82
CA LEU A 37 5.37 -14.42 -5.06
C LEU A 37 4.60 -15.74 -5.20
N PRO A 38 4.01 -16.02 -6.38
CA PRO A 38 3.40 -17.31 -6.63
C PRO A 38 4.46 -18.39 -6.49
N THR A 39 4.42 -19.14 -5.40
CA THR A 39 5.24 -20.33 -5.22
C THR A 39 4.75 -21.38 -6.20
N SER A 40 5.51 -21.67 -7.23
CA SER A 40 5.32 -22.85 -8.07
C SER A 40 5.76 -24.09 -7.29
N ALA A 41 5.04 -24.41 -6.20
CA ALA A 41 5.18 -25.71 -5.56
C ALA A 41 4.59 -26.76 -6.50
N GLY A 42 5.42 -27.40 -7.31
CA GLY A 42 5.04 -28.61 -8.02
C GLY A 42 5.24 -28.67 -9.52
N SER A 43 6.00 -27.80 -10.13
CA SER A 43 6.37 -27.98 -11.55
C SER A 43 7.89 -27.90 -11.73
N SER A 44 8.53 -29.07 -11.60
CA SER A 44 9.90 -29.31 -12.07
C SER A 44 9.94 -29.40 -13.62
N LYS A 45 9.32 -28.46 -14.30
CA LYS A 45 9.66 -28.17 -15.67
C LYS A 45 10.65 -27.03 -15.65
N LYS A 46 11.90 -27.31 -16.07
CA LYS A 46 12.88 -26.31 -16.46
C LYS A 46 12.16 -25.17 -17.18
N GLN A 47 11.86 -24.11 -16.44
CA GLN A 47 11.48 -22.87 -17.05
C GLN A 47 12.77 -22.38 -17.66
N GLU A 48 12.87 -22.43 -18.98
CA GLU A 48 13.88 -21.68 -19.69
C GLU A 48 13.82 -20.28 -19.11
N SER A 49 14.84 -19.95 -18.30
CA SER A 49 15.00 -18.60 -17.83
C SER A 49 15.29 -17.78 -19.09
N SER A 50 14.24 -17.19 -19.65
CA SER A 50 14.43 -16.19 -20.66
C SER A 50 15.37 -15.18 -20.02
N ARG A 51 16.53 -14.96 -20.65
CA ARG A 51 17.57 -14.01 -20.21
C ARG A 51 17.07 -12.57 -20.42
N LYS A 52 15.88 -12.27 -19.88
CA LYS A 52 15.31 -10.94 -19.96
C LYS A 52 15.76 -10.13 -18.76
N ASN A 53 16.08 -8.88 -19.01
CA ASN A 53 16.32 -7.92 -17.95
C ASN A 53 15.01 -7.68 -17.21
N ILE A 54 15.08 -7.59 -15.90
CA ILE A 54 13.94 -7.22 -15.06
C ILE A 54 14.32 -5.94 -14.33
N TYR A 55 13.43 -4.97 -14.41
CA TYR A 55 13.58 -3.68 -13.77
C TYR A 55 12.66 -3.60 -12.56
N PHE A 56 13.20 -3.19 -11.44
CA PHE A 56 12.50 -3.01 -10.17
C PHE A 56 12.52 -1.55 -9.76
N CYS A 57 11.41 -1.05 -9.24
CA CYS A 57 11.35 0.23 -8.57
C CYS A 57 10.76 0.03 -7.16
N PHE A 58 11.58 0.27 -6.14
CA PHE A 58 11.20 0.22 -4.74
C PHE A 58 10.68 1.59 -4.33
N ILE A 59 9.36 1.70 -4.21
CA ILE A 59 8.69 2.93 -3.83
C ILE A 59 8.58 2.99 -2.31
N VAL A 60 8.99 4.12 -1.75
CA VAL A 60 8.80 4.45 -0.34
C VAL A 60 7.95 5.71 -0.27
N TYR A 61 6.86 5.65 0.49
CA TYR A 61 6.05 6.85 0.74
C TYR A 61 6.69 7.74 1.80
N ALA A 62 6.58 9.04 1.61
CA ALA A 62 7.00 9.99 2.63
C ALA A 62 5.98 9.95 3.77
N LYS A 63 6.32 9.32 4.91
CA LYS A 63 5.46 9.28 6.10
C LYS A 63 4.04 8.76 5.78
N ALA A 64 3.92 7.51 5.30
CA ALA A 64 2.67 6.92 4.81
C ALA A 64 1.48 7.09 5.78
N PHE A 65 1.70 6.96 7.09
CA PHE A 65 0.68 7.13 8.11
C PHE A 65 0.31 8.60 8.37
N ASP A 66 1.25 9.54 8.19
CA ASP A 66 1.08 10.95 8.57
C ASP A 66 0.36 11.77 7.50
N TYR A 67 0.34 11.30 6.24
CA TYR A 67 -0.26 12.03 5.12
C TYR A 67 -1.69 11.59 4.78
N VAL A 68 -2.24 10.61 5.50
CA VAL A 68 -3.63 10.19 5.28
C VAL A 68 -4.57 11.31 5.73
N ASP A 69 -5.18 12.00 4.78
CA ASP A 69 -6.21 13.00 5.04
C ASP A 69 -7.51 12.30 5.43
N HIS A 70 -8.08 12.65 6.59
CA HIS A 70 -9.28 12.00 7.12
C HIS A 70 -10.48 12.15 6.17
N ASN A 71 -10.70 13.34 5.58
CA ASN A 71 -11.85 13.57 4.71
C ASN A 71 -11.75 12.73 3.43
N LYS A 72 -10.54 12.63 2.87
CA LYS A 72 -10.28 11.77 1.73
C LYS A 72 -10.42 10.30 2.08
N LEU A 73 -9.91 9.88 3.25
CA LEU A 73 -10.01 8.50 3.73
C LEU A 73 -11.48 8.05 3.80
N TRP A 74 -12.36 8.85 4.42
CA TRP A 74 -13.78 8.47 4.55
C TRP A 74 -14.48 8.37 3.20
N LYS A 75 -14.14 9.25 2.26
CA LYS A 75 -14.64 9.18 0.89
C LYS A 75 -14.16 7.92 0.18
N ILE A 76 -12.87 7.60 0.28
CA ILE A 76 -12.26 6.39 -0.27
C ILE A 76 -12.93 5.13 0.26
N LEU A 77 -13.12 5.01 1.58
CA LEU A 77 -13.78 3.85 2.17
C LEU A 77 -15.20 3.65 1.64
N LYS A 78 -15.94 4.74 1.43
CA LYS A 78 -17.28 4.71 0.85
C LYS A 78 -17.24 4.26 -0.61
N GLU A 79 -16.32 4.79 -1.43
CA GLU A 79 -16.13 4.40 -2.83
C GLU A 79 -15.70 2.94 -2.97
N MET A 80 -14.96 2.40 -2.00
CA MET A 80 -14.59 0.98 -1.93
C MET A 80 -15.73 0.08 -1.42
N GLY A 81 -16.92 0.60 -1.17
CA GLY A 81 -18.07 -0.18 -0.71
C GLY A 81 -18.02 -0.61 0.75
N ILE A 82 -17.21 0.06 1.58
CA ILE A 82 -17.26 -0.15 3.03
C ILE A 82 -18.57 0.43 3.55
N PRO A 83 -19.36 -0.34 4.33
CA PRO A 83 -20.66 0.11 4.82
C PRO A 83 -20.60 1.42 5.60
N ASP A 84 -21.59 2.28 5.37
CA ASP A 84 -21.65 3.62 5.98
C ASP A 84 -21.55 3.59 7.51
N HIS A 85 -22.13 2.59 8.17
CA HIS A 85 -22.04 2.48 9.63
C HIS A 85 -20.61 2.24 10.12
N LEU A 86 -19.79 1.43 9.41
CA LEU A 86 -18.38 1.21 9.78
C LEU A 86 -17.53 2.45 9.50
N THR A 87 -17.79 3.12 8.37
CA THR A 87 -17.11 4.37 8.03
C THR A 87 -17.46 5.48 9.04
N CYS A 88 -18.74 5.59 9.43
CA CYS A 88 -19.21 6.56 10.41
C CYS A 88 -18.58 6.31 11.80
N PHE A 89 -18.54 5.07 12.28
CA PHE A 89 -17.87 4.73 13.53
C PHE A 89 -16.38 5.06 13.49
N SER A 90 -15.71 4.69 12.40
CA SER A 90 -14.29 5.03 12.23
C SER A 90 -14.07 6.53 12.24
N ARG A 91 -14.90 7.29 11.49
CA ARG A 91 -14.83 8.75 11.46
C ARG A 91 -15.03 9.37 12.84
N ASN A 92 -16.00 8.89 13.61
CA ASN A 92 -16.26 9.41 14.95
C ASN A 92 -15.10 9.14 15.92
N LEU A 93 -14.36 8.04 15.75
CA LEU A 93 -13.16 7.76 16.55
C LEU A 93 -12.00 8.72 16.26
N TYR A 94 -11.94 9.24 15.04
CA TYR A 94 -10.92 10.21 14.61
C TYR A 94 -11.40 11.66 14.74
N ALA A 95 -12.69 11.89 14.93
CA ALA A 95 -13.25 13.24 15.08
C ALA A 95 -12.84 13.85 16.42
N GLY A 96 -12.42 15.13 16.38
CA GLY A 96 -12.08 15.89 17.57
C GLY A 96 -10.82 15.38 18.30
N GLN A 97 -9.98 14.57 17.63
CA GLN A 97 -8.70 14.20 18.23
C GLN A 97 -7.79 15.41 18.31
N GLU A 98 -7.25 15.62 19.51
CA GLU A 98 -6.32 16.70 19.79
C GLU A 98 -5.01 16.10 20.31
N ALA A 99 -3.93 16.81 20.06
CA ALA A 99 -2.61 16.46 20.56
C ALA A 99 -1.89 17.66 21.15
N THR A 100 -0.94 17.36 22.00
CA THR A 100 0.02 18.30 22.54
C THR A 100 1.40 17.64 22.50
N VAL A 101 2.43 18.42 22.28
CA VAL A 101 3.82 17.94 22.20
C VAL A 101 4.59 18.44 23.41
N ARG A 102 5.21 17.50 24.13
CA ARG A 102 6.12 17.84 25.23
C ARG A 102 7.51 18.08 24.66
N THR A 103 8.01 19.28 24.84
CA THR A 103 9.37 19.70 24.46
C THR A 103 10.24 19.89 25.70
N GLY A 104 11.56 20.08 25.50
CA GLY A 104 12.46 20.43 26.59
C GLY A 104 12.16 21.78 27.28
N HIS A 105 11.34 22.63 26.65
CA HIS A 105 10.95 23.97 27.12
C HIS A 105 9.52 24.05 27.64
N GLY A 106 8.79 22.93 27.71
CA GLY A 106 7.39 22.86 28.16
C GLY A 106 6.50 22.05 27.23
N THR A 107 5.20 22.26 27.34
CA THR A 107 4.17 21.58 26.53
C THR A 107 3.53 22.60 25.62
N THR A 108 3.31 22.24 24.34
CA THR A 108 2.60 23.10 23.39
C THR A 108 1.13 23.25 23.77
N ASP A 109 0.43 24.23 23.20
CA ASP A 109 -1.02 24.27 23.23
C ASP A 109 -1.61 23.06 22.51
N TRP A 110 -2.86 22.73 22.85
CA TRP A 110 -3.60 21.67 22.19
C TRP A 110 -3.92 22.07 20.74
N PHE A 111 -3.69 21.15 19.80
CA PHE A 111 -4.03 21.36 18.40
C PHE A 111 -4.81 20.15 17.86
N GLN A 112 -5.73 20.42 16.93
CA GLN A 112 -6.55 19.37 16.34
C GLN A 112 -5.78 18.56 15.30
N ILE A 113 -6.03 17.25 15.29
CA ILE A 113 -5.46 16.31 14.35
C ILE A 113 -6.47 16.06 13.23
N GLY A 114 -6.26 16.70 12.08
CA GLY A 114 -7.10 16.53 10.87
C GLY A 114 -6.53 15.55 9.84
N LYS A 115 -5.31 15.08 10.07
CA LYS A 115 -4.57 14.11 9.24
C LYS A 115 -3.94 13.10 10.17
N VAL A 116 -3.38 12.03 9.63
CA VAL A 116 -2.67 10.98 10.37
C VAL A 116 -3.57 9.81 10.78
N VAL A 117 -3.16 8.62 10.37
CA VAL A 117 -3.65 7.38 10.96
C VAL A 117 -2.70 6.99 12.08
N CYS A 118 -3.16 7.02 13.32
CA CYS A 118 -2.31 6.88 14.50
C CYS A 118 -1.47 5.61 14.48
N GLN A 119 -0.16 5.72 14.49
CA GLN A 119 0.73 4.58 14.64
C GLN A 119 0.45 3.91 16.00
N GLY A 120 0.33 2.57 15.98
CA GLY A 120 -0.05 1.80 17.18
C GLY A 120 -1.56 1.66 17.42
N CYS A 121 -2.42 2.38 16.68
CA CYS A 121 -3.86 2.11 16.73
C CYS A 121 -4.17 0.82 15.97
N ILE A 122 -5.02 -0.01 16.57
CA ILE A 122 -5.39 -1.33 16.02
C ILE A 122 -6.10 -1.25 14.65
N LEU A 123 -6.72 -0.12 14.32
CA LEU A 123 -7.41 0.12 13.05
C LEU A 123 -6.49 0.62 11.94
N SER A 124 -5.39 1.28 12.30
CA SER A 124 -4.50 1.95 11.35
C SER A 124 -3.98 1.06 10.23
N PRO A 125 -3.56 -0.20 10.48
CA PRO A 125 -3.13 -1.10 9.43
C PRO A 125 -4.22 -1.41 8.39
N CYS A 126 -5.47 -1.59 8.83
CA CYS A 126 -6.59 -1.85 7.92
C CYS A 126 -6.90 -0.61 7.07
N LEU A 127 -6.95 0.56 7.70
CA LEU A 127 -7.24 1.81 7.00
C LEU A 127 -6.14 2.18 5.99
N LEU A 128 -4.87 1.99 6.37
CA LEU A 128 -3.74 2.23 5.49
C LEU A 128 -3.76 1.29 4.28
N ASN A 129 -4.00 -0.01 4.50
CA ASN A 129 -4.07 -0.97 3.41
C ASN A 129 -5.19 -0.65 2.41
N LEU A 130 -6.38 -0.28 2.89
CA LEU A 130 -7.49 0.13 2.03
C LEU A 130 -7.16 1.41 1.26
N TYR A 131 -6.54 2.38 1.93
CA TYR A 131 -6.10 3.62 1.29
C TYR A 131 -5.05 3.38 0.21
N ALA A 132 -4.04 2.56 0.50
CA ALA A 132 -3.01 2.19 -0.47
C ALA A 132 -3.58 1.40 -1.65
N ASP A 133 -4.53 0.49 -1.39
CA ASP A 133 -5.17 -0.28 -2.45
C ASP A 133 -6.00 0.60 -3.38
N TYR A 134 -6.72 1.57 -2.85
CA TYR A 134 -7.42 2.57 -3.65
C TYR A 134 -6.48 3.33 -4.59
N ILE A 135 -5.30 3.74 -4.11
CA ILE A 135 -4.29 4.38 -4.94
C ILE A 135 -3.89 3.47 -6.11
N MET A 136 -3.61 2.21 -5.83
CA MET A 136 -3.14 1.27 -6.85
C MET A 136 -4.22 0.92 -7.88
N ARG A 137 -5.48 0.80 -7.47
CA ARG A 137 -6.62 0.65 -8.40
C ARG A 137 -6.74 1.86 -9.32
N ASN A 138 -6.66 3.07 -8.78
CA ASN A 138 -6.74 4.29 -9.57
C ASN A 138 -5.50 4.54 -10.45
N ALA A 139 -4.37 3.90 -10.16
CA ALA A 139 -3.22 3.86 -11.04
C ALA A 139 -3.41 2.89 -12.22
N GLY A 140 -4.47 2.07 -12.24
CA GLY A 140 -4.75 1.12 -13.32
C GLY A 140 -3.67 0.06 -13.49
N LEU A 141 -3.03 -0.36 -12.38
CA LEU A 141 -1.96 -1.36 -12.46
C LEU A 141 -2.47 -2.76 -12.81
N GLU A 142 -3.70 -3.09 -12.41
CA GLU A 142 -4.28 -4.41 -12.67
C GLU A 142 -4.59 -4.61 -14.16
N GLU A 143 -4.89 -3.53 -14.88
CA GLU A 143 -5.17 -3.53 -16.32
C GLU A 143 -3.91 -3.34 -17.17
N ALA A 144 -2.78 -2.98 -16.53
CA ALA A 144 -1.54 -2.73 -17.25
C ALA A 144 -0.96 -4.04 -17.80
N GLN A 145 -0.64 -4.05 -19.08
CA GLN A 145 0.06 -5.18 -19.72
C GLN A 145 1.54 -5.25 -19.30
N ALA A 146 2.10 -4.13 -18.84
CA ALA A 146 3.45 -4.06 -18.29
C ALA A 146 3.60 -4.96 -17.06
N GLY A 147 4.76 -5.56 -16.89
CA GLY A 147 5.05 -6.46 -15.77
C GLY A 147 5.90 -7.65 -16.19
N ILE A 148 6.11 -8.56 -15.27
CA ILE A 148 6.84 -9.80 -15.50
C ILE A 148 5.88 -10.99 -15.43
N LYS A 149 6.10 -12.00 -16.28
CA LYS A 149 5.29 -13.22 -16.28
C LYS A 149 5.91 -14.26 -15.37
N ILE A 150 5.23 -14.57 -14.25
CA ILE A 150 5.63 -15.63 -13.31
C ILE A 150 4.50 -16.65 -13.24
N ALA A 151 4.80 -17.92 -13.56
CA ALA A 151 3.82 -19.01 -13.53
C ALA A 151 2.53 -18.70 -14.33
N GLY A 152 2.65 -18.03 -15.46
CA GLY A 152 1.52 -17.64 -16.34
C GLY A 152 0.73 -16.43 -15.89
N ARG A 153 1.08 -15.81 -14.75
CA ARG A 153 0.46 -14.58 -14.25
C ARG A 153 1.35 -13.38 -14.55
N ASN A 154 0.73 -12.28 -14.95
CA ASN A 154 1.45 -11.00 -15.08
C ASN A 154 1.53 -10.32 -13.70
N ILE A 155 2.74 -10.03 -13.25
CA ILE A 155 2.99 -9.38 -11.97
C ILE A 155 3.77 -8.09 -12.26
N ASN A 156 3.16 -6.96 -11.96
CA ASN A 156 3.76 -5.64 -12.15
C ASN A 156 3.99 -4.89 -10.84
N ASN A 157 3.41 -5.38 -9.73
CA ASN A 157 3.63 -4.80 -8.41
C ASN A 157 3.57 -5.86 -7.32
N LEU A 158 4.29 -5.63 -6.23
CA LEU A 158 4.24 -6.37 -4.98
C LEU A 158 4.15 -5.36 -3.85
N ARG A 159 3.31 -5.64 -2.85
CA ARG A 159 3.04 -4.69 -1.77
C ARG A 159 3.16 -5.35 -0.40
N TYR A 160 3.86 -4.68 0.50
CA TYR A 160 3.92 -5.06 1.90
C TYR A 160 3.71 -3.83 2.77
N ALA A 161 2.50 -3.65 3.27
CA ALA A 161 2.06 -2.44 3.96
C ALA A 161 2.18 -1.19 3.05
N ASP A 162 3.05 -0.27 3.41
CA ASP A 162 3.39 0.95 2.68
C ASP A 162 4.53 0.76 1.66
N ASP A 163 5.30 -0.31 1.78
CA ASP A 163 6.33 -0.63 0.80
C ASP A 163 5.72 -1.21 -0.47
N THR A 164 6.05 -0.62 -1.61
CA THR A 164 5.60 -1.07 -2.92
C THR A 164 6.79 -1.27 -3.84
N THR A 165 6.83 -2.42 -4.51
CA THR A 165 7.81 -2.72 -5.56
C THR A 165 7.09 -2.83 -6.89
N LEU A 166 7.45 -2.00 -7.86
CA LEU A 166 7.03 -2.15 -9.25
C LEU A 166 8.03 -3.00 -10.01
N MET A 167 7.54 -3.74 -11.00
CA MET A 167 8.34 -4.63 -11.84
C MET A 167 7.93 -4.51 -13.30
N ALA A 168 8.91 -4.53 -14.21
CA ALA A 168 8.68 -4.50 -15.64
C ALA A 168 9.83 -5.20 -16.41
N GLU A 169 9.59 -5.55 -17.67
CA GLU A 169 10.60 -6.12 -18.56
C GLU A 169 11.43 -5.03 -19.28
N SER A 170 11.02 -3.75 -19.24
CA SER A 170 11.77 -2.60 -19.76
C SER A 170 11.75 -1.39 -18.83
N GLU A 171 12.70 -0.47 -19.05
CA GLU A 171 12.79 0.78 -18.28
C GLU A 171 11.60 1.70 -18.57
N GLU A 172 11.16 1.75 -19.84
CA GLU A 172 10.04 2.57 -20.29
C GLU A 172 8.74 2.12 -19.64
N GLU A 173 8.50 0.80 -19.58
CA GLU A 173 7.35 0.23 -18.87
C GLU A 173 7.39 0.57 -17.39
N LEU A 174 8.54 0.39 -16.74
CA LEU A 174 8.71 0.71 -15.33
C LEU A 174 8.44 2.19 -15.04
N LYS A 175 8.95 3.08 -15.89
CA LYS A 175 8.72 4.53 -15.80
C LYS A 175 7.23 4.86 -15.97
N SER A 176 6.55 4.23 -16.92
CA SER A 176 5.11 4.39 -17.11
C SER A 176 4.31 3.98 -15.88
N LEU A 177 4.61 2.81 -15.29
CA LEU A 177 3.97 2.34 -14.05
C LEU A 177 4.23 3.31 -12.89
N LEU A 178 5.47 3.78 -12.72
CA LEU A 178 5.84 4.71 -11.66
C LEU A 178 5.08 6.04 -11.77
N MET A 179 4.96 6.58 -12.99
CA MET A 179 4.23 7.84 -13.21
C MET A 179 2.74 7.69 -12.88
N LYS A 180 2.11 6.58 -13.27
CA LYS A 180 0.71 6.29 -12.92
C LYS A 180 0.50 6.23 -11.40
N VAL A 181 1.38 5.52 -10.69
CA VAL A 181 1.33 5.44 -9.21
C VAL A 181 1.53 6.80 -8.58
N LYS A 182 2.50 7.59 -9.08
CA LYS A 182 2.76 8.95 -8.59
C LYS A 182 1.52 9.83 -8.73
N GLU A 183 0.93 9.89 -9.92
CA GLU A 183 -0.26 10.72 -10.19
C GLU A 183 -1.46 10.29 -9.34
N ALA A 184 -1.70 8.99 -9.21
CA ALA A 184 -2.77 8.48 -8.36
C ALA A 184 -2.55 8.81 -6.87
N SER A 185 -1.31 8.74 -6.40
CA SER A 185 -0.93 9.10 -5.03
C SER A 185 -1.13 10.59 -4.75
N GLU A 186 -0.68 11.46 -5.65
CA GLU A 186 -0.81 12.92 -5.52
C GLU A 186 -2.28 13.37 -5.45
N LYS A 187 -3.18 12.74 -6.22
CA LYS A 187 -4.62 13.03 -6.20
C LYS A 187 -5.23 12.85 -4.80
N VAL A 188 -4.78 11.87 -4.05
CA VAL A 188 -5.25 11.63 -2.69
C VAL A 188 -4.40 12.34 -1.62
N GLY A 189 -3.31 13.00 -2.02
CA GLY A 189 -2.44 13.78 -1.12
C GLY A 189 -1.33 12.96 -0.48
N SER A 190 -1.03 11.76 -1.03
CA SER A 190 0.13 10.96 -0.63
C SER A 190 1.29 11.22 -1.60
N ASN A 191 2.47 11.49 -1.07
CA ASN A 191 3.64 11.79 -1.87
C ASN A 191 4.69 10.69 -1.78
N LEU A 192 5.30 10.37 -2.91
CA LEU A 192 6.43 9.45 -2.97
C LEU A 192 7.68 10.14 -2.40
N ASN A 193 8.48 9.40 -1.65
CA ASN A 193 9.80 9.86 -1.22
C ASN A 193 10.82 9.57 -2.32
N ILE A 194 11.10 10.58 -3.16
CA ILE A 194 12.01 10.44 -4.31
C ILE A 194 13.43 10.03 -3.86
N GLN A 195 13.91 10.54 -2.74
CA GLN A 195 15.27 10.22 -2.26
C GLN A 195 15.41 8.76 -1.80
N LYS A 196 14.34 8.19 -1.24
CA LYS A 196 14.29 6.81 -0.77
C LYS A 196 13.82 5.82 -1.84
N THR A 197 13.12 6.27 -2.87
CA THR A 197 12.72 5.45 -4.01
C THR A 197 13.95 5.04 -4.80
N LYS A 198 14.13 3.75 -5.04
CA LYS A 198 15.30 3.19 -5.72
C LYS A 198 14.89 2.35 -6.91
N ILE A 199 15.68 2.44 -7.96
CA ILE A 199 15.54 1.60 -9.17
C ILE A 199 16.70 0.63 -9.22
N MET A 200 16.42 -0.62 -9.57
CA MET A 200 17.39 -1.69 -9.75
C MET A 200 17.07 -2.43 -11.04
N ALA A 201 18.07 -2.68 -11.85
CA ALA A 201 17.97 -3.60 -12.97
C ALA A 201 18.67 -4.91 -12.61
N SER A 202 18.01 -6.04 -12.87
CA SER A 202 18.57 -7.38 -12.77
C SER A 202 18.55 -8.00 -14.16
N GLY A 203 19.72 -8.26 -14.71
CA GLY A 203 19.89 -8.91 -16.01
C GLY A 203 20.97 -9.97 -15.94
N PRO A 204 21.19 -10.75 -17.02
CA PRO A 204 22.35 -11.60 -17.13
C PRO A 204 23.57 -10.71 -16.93
N ILE A 205 24.41 -11.06 -15.95
CA ILE A 205 25.66 -10.35 -15.66
C ILE A 205 26.49 -10.36 -16.95
N ALA A 206 26.36 -9.31 -17.76
CA ALA A 206 27.36 -9.01 -18.74
C ALA A 206 28.57 -8.55 -17.92
N SER A 207 29.65 -9.31 -18.00
CA SER A 207 30.91 -9.00 -17.34
C SER A 207 31.21 -7.51 -17.46
N TRP A 208 31.41 -6.89 -16.31
CA TRP A 208 31.99 -5.53 -16.19
C TRP A 208 33.41 -5.52 -16.67
#